data_e1023d3bb2245a06696aaf6ba586feeb
#
_entry.id   e1023d3bb2245a06696aaf6ba586feeb
#
_cell.length_a   1.000
_cell.length_b   1.000
_cell.length_c   1.000
_cell.angle_alpha   90.00
_cell.angle_beta   90.00
_cell.angle_gamma   90.00
#
_symmetry.space_group_name_H-M   'P 1'
#
loop_
_entity.id
_entity.type
_entity.pdbx_description
1 polymer ?
#
loop_
_entity_poly.entity_id
_entity_poly.type
_entity_poly.pdbx_seq_one_letter_code
_entity_poly.pdbx_strand_id
1 'polypeptide(L)'
;SAGRLLIIGPLDAAEQVAGLVSDVLDVTVFAQGPGQAGGAQARRYPVLGGRIEALTGWLGAFELRWREDNPINLDLCTRCNACVAACPENAIGLDYQIDMAACQGHRACVKACQVAGAIDFQRAVESESAQFDLVLDMRRADATPTFLQHALPQGYLRSDGRDLPTVLKLRELVGEFEKPKFFEYKQKLCAHSRNATVGCSACVDICSAEAISSDKARQRVVVNPNLCVGCGACTTVCPTGAMTYAYPPAAEQGQRFKTLLSTYAAAGGKDAVLLLHSQERGQALVNELGRAAQLKVAHGVPANVIPVGLWHPASTG
;
A
#
# COMPACT_ATOMS: atom_id res chain seq x y z
N SER A 1 6.44 1.38 13.97
CA SER A 1 7.16 2.15 12.94
C SER A 1 8.16 3.09 13.62
N ALA A 2 9.42 2.97 13.27
CA ALA A 2 10.49 3.87 13.74
C ALA A 2 10.62 5.14 12.85
N GLY A 3 9.85 5.21 11.78
CA GLY A 3 9.81 6.37 10.89
C GLY A 3 10.77 6.32 9.70
N ARG A 4 11.33 5.16 9.36
CA ARG A 4 12.14 4.97 8.14
C ARG A 4 11.24 4.97 6.91
N LEU A 5 11.28 6.04 6.13
CA LEU A 5 10.41 6.25 4.97
C LEU A 5 11.18 6.03 3.66
N LEU A 6 10.65 5.16 2.80
CA LEU A 6 11.05 5.04 1.41
C LEU A 6 10.12 5.86 0.51
N ILE A 7 10.67 6.79 -0.26
CA ILE A 7 9.92 7.50 -1.31
C ILE A 7 10.40 7.00 -2.67
N ILE A 8 9.48 6.46 -3.49
CA ILE A 8 9.78 5.95 -4.82
C ILE A 8 9.15 6.90 -5.86
N GLY A 9 9.95 7.49 -6.73
CA GLY A 9 9.40 8.35 -7.79
C GLY A 9 10.42 9.28 -8.43
N PRO A 10 9.96 10.27 -9.22
CA PRO A 10 10.82 11.29 -9.79
C PRO A 10 11.59 12.03 -8.72
N LEU A 11 12.91 12.15 -8.92
CA LEU A 11 13.85 12.58 -7.90
C LEU A 11 13.52 13.96 -7.31
N ASP A 12 13.22 14.93 -8.17
CA ASP A 12 12.89 16.31 -7.78
C ASP A 12 11.58 16.39 -6.97
N ALA A 13 10.55 15.67 -7.40
CA ALA A 13 9.28 15.59 -6.69
C ALA A 13 9.42 14.85 -5.35
N ALA A 14 10.19 13.75 -5.33
CA ALA A 14 10.46 12.98 -4.11
C ALA A 14 11.21 13.83 -3.07
N GLU A 15 12.18 14.64 -3.49
CA GLU A 15 12.91 15.53 -2.59
C GLU A 15 12.07 16.69 -2.05
N GLN A 16 11.12 17.20 -2.84
CA GLN A 16 10.16 18.20 -2.33
C GLN A 16 9.32 17.62 -1.21
N VAL A 17 8.79 16.40 -1.39
CA VAL A 17 8.02 15.71 -0.34
C VAL A 17 8.91 15.38 0.85
N ALA A 18 10.13 14.88 0.62
CA ALA A 18 11.08 14.61 1.67
C ALA A 18 11.32 15.83 2.56
N GLY A 19 11.43 17.03 1.96
CA GLY A 19 11.57 18.28 2.68
C GLY A 19 10.42 18.62 3.64
N LEU A 20 9.21 18.09 3.37
CA LEU A 20 8.01 18.31 4.21
C LEU A 20 7.92 17.37 5.41
N VAL A 21 8.67 16.26 5.40
CA VAL A 21 8.51 15.20 6.41
C VAL A 21 9.81 14.82 7.13
N SER A 22 10.96 15.31 6.68
CA SER A 22 12.29 14.93 7.20
C SER A 22 12.59 15.43 8.61
N ASP A 23 11.76 16.28 9.17
CA ASP A 23 11.85 16.70 10.57
C ASP A 23 11.35 15.61 11.55
N VAL A 24 10.56 14.64 11.02
CA VAL A 24 9.96 13.54 11.81
C VAL A 24 10.36 12.17 11.28
N LEU A 25 10.65 12.05 9.98
CA LEU A 25 10.92 10.80 9.30
C LEU A 25 12.36 10.72 8.78
N ASP A 26 12.96 9.53 8.89
CA ASP A 26 14.23 9.20 8.25
C ASP A 26 13.98 8.79 6.80
N VAL A 27 14.29 9.67 5.87
CA VAL A 27 13.89 9.57 4.48
C VAL A 27 15.00 8.99 3.61
N THR A 28 14.66 7.99 2.82
CA THR A 28 15.46 7.49 1.69
C THR A 28 14.64 7.63 0.41
N VAL A 29 15.25 8.16 -0.64
CA VAL A 29 14.62 8.33 -1.96
C VAL A 29 15.10 7.25 -2.90
N PHE A 30 14.18 6.55 -3.57
CA PHE A 30 14.48 5.68 -4.71
C PHE A 30 14.04 6.40 -5.99
N ALA A 31 15.02 6.86 -6.78
CA ALA A 31 14.76 7.64 -7.98
C ALA A 31 14.20 6.76 -9.10
N GLN A 32 12.97 7.05 -9.55
CA GLN A 32 12.30 6.36 -10.64
C GLN A 32 11.39 7.29 -11.43
N GLY A 33 11.53 7.26 -12.74
CA GLY A 33 10.72 8.05 -13.67
C GLY A 33 11.34 9.41 -14.04
N PRO A 34 10.75 10.07 -15.02
CA PRO A 34 11.30 11.33 -15.53
C PRO A 34 11.19 12.43 -14.48
N GLY A 35 12.33 13.08 -14.20
CA GLY A 35 12.43 14.28 -13.38
C GLY A 35 12.37 15.58 -14.17
N GLN A 36 12.38 16.72 -13.48
CA GLN A 36 12.54 18.04 -14.10
C GLN A 36 14.02 18.48 -14.00
N ALA A 37 14.50 19.20 -15.01
CA ALA A 37 15.86 19.74 -14.99
C ALA A 37 16.02 20.79 -13.88
N GLY A 38 17.14 20.75 -13.18
CA GLY A 38 17.54 21.81 -12.26
C GLY A 38 17.18 21.62 -10.80
N GLY A 39 17.08 20.38 -10.33
CA GLY A 39 16.94 20.08 -8.90
C GLY A 39 18.09 20.62 -8.07
N ALA A 40 17.86 20.87 -6.76
CA ALA A 40 18.88 21.34 -5.84
C ALA A 40 20.04 20.35 -5.75
N GLN A 41 21.27 20.83 -5.81
CA GLN A 41 22.48 20.00 -5.73
C GLN A 41 22.79 19.52 -4.31
N ALA A 42 22.10 20.08 -3.31
CA ALA A 42 22.30 19.69 -1.92
C ALA A 42 21.68 18.34 -1.62
N ARG A 43 22.48 17.37 -1.25
CA ARG A 43 22.03 16.05 -0.83
C ARG A 43 21.64 16.09 0.63
N ARG A 44 20.36 15.98 0.88
CA ARG A 44 19.83 15.92 2.25
C ARG A 44 19.42 14.49 2.65
N TYR A 45 19.27 13.62 1.67
CA TYR A 45 18.73 12.26 1.85
C TYR A 45 19.55 11.25 1.04
N PRO A 46 19.69 9.99 1.49
CA PRO A 46 20.20 8.91 0.66
C PRO A 46 19.32 8.75 -0.59
N VAL A 47 19.97 8.59 -1.74
CA VAL A 47 19.30 8.42 -3.02
C VAL A 47 19.74 7.10 -3.63
N LEU A 48 18.79 6.19 -3.77
CA LEU A 48 18.97 4.89 -4.42
C LEU A 48 18.51 4.97 -5.87
N GLY A 49 19.08 4.12 -6.72
CA GLY A 49 18.71 4.00 -8.12
C GLY A 49 18.89 2.57 -8.62
N GLY A 50 18.46 2.34 -9.86
CA GLY A 50 18.50 1.02 -10.47
C GLY A 50 17.11 0.43 -10.66
N ARG A 51 17.01 -0.89 -10.63
CA ARG A 51 15.76 -1.60 -10.88
C ARG A 51 15.24 -2.24 -9.60
N ILE A 52 14.04 -1.88 -9.18
CA ILE A 52 13.35 -2.57 -8.09
C ILE A 52 12.92 -3.96 -8.56
N GLU A 53 13.35 -4.99 -7.82
CA GLU A 53 13.00 -6.40 -8.07
C GLU A 53 11.79 -6.82 -7.24
N ALA A 54 11.72 -6.40 -5.98
CA ALA A 54 10.61 -6.69 -5.10
C ALA A 54 10.43 -5.60 -4.03
N LEU A 55 9.19 -5.38 -3.67
CA LEU A 55 8.80 -4.60 -2.50
C LEU A 55 7.68 -5.38 -1.80
N THR A 56 7.94 -5.83 -0.60
CA THR A 56 7.02 -6.67 0.19
C THR A 56 6.95 -6.15 1.62
N GLY A 57 5.94 -6.58 2.38
CA GLY A 57 5.85 -6.26 3.81
C GLY A 57 4.62 -5.44 4.19
N TRP A 58 4.72 -4.75 5.32
CA TRP A 58 3.65 -3.98 5.96
C TRP A 58 4.25 -2.87 6.82
N LEU A 59 3.40 -2.04 7.42
CA LEU A 59 3.81 -0.95 8.31
C LEU A 59 4.84 -1.43 9.35
N GLY A 60 6.00 -0.82 9.36
CA GLY A 60 7.14 -1.15 10.24
C GLY A 60 8.03 -2.29 9.74
N ALA A 61 7.71 -2.95 8.63
CA ALA A 61 8.46 -4.10 8.12
C ALA A 61 8.35 -4.26 6.60
N PHE A 62 8.53 -3.19 5.84
CA PHE A 62 8.70 -3.28 4.40
C PHE A 62 10.13 -3.68 4.06
N GLU A 63 10.29 -4.56 3.10
CA GLU A 63 11.58 -4.95 2.52
C GLU A 63 11.61 -4.55 1.04
N LEU A 64 12.54 -3.68 0.69
CA LEU A 64 12.88 -3.35 -0.68
C LEU A 64 14.06 -4.21 -1.12
N ARG A 65 13.93 -4.87 -2.28
CA ARG A 65 15.05 -5.49 -2.98
C ARG A 65 15.20 -4.87 -4.35
N TRP A 66 16.41 -4.45 -4.67
CA TRP A 66 16.71 -3.83 -5.95
C TRP A 66 18.06 -4.27 -6.47
N ARG A 67 18.25 -4.03 -7.75
CA ARG A 67 19.48 -4.27 -8.47
C ARG A 67 20.10 -2.95 -8.85
N GLU A 68 21.31 -2.71 -8.37
CA GLU A 68 22.09 -1.55 -8.76
C GLU A 68 22.75 -1.80 -10.12
N ASP A 69 22.00 -1.64 -11.20
CA ASP A 69 22.45 -1.79 -12.58
C ASP A 69 22.66 -0.44 -13.28
N ASN A 70 22.46 0.68 -12.58
CA ASN A 70 22.75 2.01 -13.10
C ASN A 70 24.24 2.34 -13.01
N PRO A 71 24.92 2.64 -14.13
CA PRO A 71 26.31 3.08 -14.11
C PRO A 71 26.53 4.39 -13.35
N ILE A 72 25.49 5.20 -13.14
CA ILE A 72 25.57 6.45 -12.38
C ILE A 72 25.29 6.16 -10.91
N ASN A 73 26.28 6.40 -10.06
CA ASN A 73 26.09 6.41 -8.61
C ASN A 73 25.34 7.69 -8.22
N LEU A 74 24.08 7.57 -7.81
CA LEU A 74 23.23 8.71 -7.47
C LEU A 74 23.66 9.41 -6.19
N ASP A 75 24.37 8.73 -5.31
CA ASP A 75 24.98 9.31 -4.13
C ASP A 75 26.17 10.22 -4.43
N LEU A 76 26.94 9.91 -5.48
CA LEU A 76 28.06 10.73 -5.94
C LEU A 76 27.62 11.79 -6.96
N CYS A 77 26.47 11.62 -7.59
CA CYS A 77 25.97 12.50 -8.66
C CYS A 77 25.62 13.90 -8.12
N THR A 78 26.22 14.94 -8.67
CA THR A 78 25.93 16.34 -8.34
C THR A 78 24.72 16.92 -9.11
N ARG A 79 24.10 16.13 -9.99
CA ARG A 79 22.93 16.53 -10.81
C ARG A 79 23.19 17.77 -11.67
N CYS A 80 24.41 17.94 -12.11
CA CYS A 80 24.82 19.09 -12.94
C CYS A 80 24.35 19.02 -14.39
N ASN A 81 23.68 17.94 -14.81
CA ASN A 81 23.17 17.68 -16.16
C ASN A 81 24.25 17.59 -17.25
N ALA A 82 25.54 17.70 -16.94
CA ALA A 82 26.62 17.65 -17.92
C ALA A 82 26.64 16.33 -18.69
N CYS A 83 26.38 15.20 -18.06
CA CYS A 83 26.30 13.90 -18.68
C CYS A 83 25.07 13.74 -19.60
N VAL A 84 23.94 14.33 -19.22
CA VAL A 84 22.72 14.36 -20.03
C VAL A 84 22.98 15.14 -21.33
N ALA A 85 23.53 16.34 -21.22
CA ALA A 85 23.87 17.19 -22.36
C ALA A 85 24.98 16.57 -23.25
N ALA A 86 25.89 15.80 -22.67
CA ALA A 86 26.99 15.20 -23.41
C ALA A 86 26.63 13.88 -24.11
N CYS A 87 25.44 13.30 -23.83
CA CYS A 87 25.06 12.02 -24.44
C CYS A 87 24.46 12.22 -25.84
N PRO A 88 25.12 11.78 -26.92
CA PRO A 88 24.62 11.98 -28.27
C PRO A 88 23.34 11.16 -28.56
N GLU A 89 23.13 10.07 -27.84
CA GLU A 89 21.98 9.19 -28.01
C GLU A 89 20.79 9.57 -27.09
N ASN A 90 20.91 10.62 -26.27
CA ASN A 90 19.93 10.99 -25.23
C ASN A 90 19.57 9.79 -24.30
N ALA A 91 20.49 8.87 -24.11
CA ALA A 91 20.28 7.66 -23.29
C ALA A 91 20.32 7.92 -21.79
N ILE A 92 20.51 9.16 -21.34
CA ILE A 92 20.55 9.53 -19.92
C ILE A 92 19.36 10.45 -19.64
N GLY A 93 18.43 9.97 -18.80
CA GLY A 93 17.28 10.73 -18.36
C GLY A 93 17.61 11.73 -17.25
N LEU A 94 16.63 12.58 -16.90
CA LEU A 94 16.72 13.50 -15.76
C LEU A 94 16.52 12.81 -14.41
N ASP A 95 16.21 11.52 -14.40
CA ASP A 95 16.33 10.61 -13.27
C ASP A 95 17.76 10.12 -13.06
N TYR A 96 18.70 10.57 -13.90
CA TYR A 96 20.11 10.19 -13.89
C TYR A 96 20.33 8.69 -13.98
N GLN A 97 19.48 8.01 -14.75
CA GLN A 97 19.68 6.61 -15.12
C GLN A 97 20.05 6.50 -16.60
N ILE A 98 20.85 5.51 -16.90
CA ILE A 98 21.28 5.23 -18.28
C ILE A 98 20.41 4.14 -18.88
N ASP A 99 19.67 4.45 -19.93
CA ASP A 99 19.02 3.43 -20.75
C ASP A 99 20.08 2.66 -21.52
N MET A 100 20.39 1.46 -21.05
CA MET A 100 21.40 0.59 -21.63
C MET A 100 21.00 0.06 -23.00
N ALA A 101 19.71 0.07 -23.35
CA ALA A 101 19.26 -0.31 -24.69
C ALA A 101 19.53 0.79 -25.73
N ALA A 102 19.42 2.05 -25.32
CA ALA A 102 19.72 3.22 -26.17
C ALA A 102 21.22 3.58 -26.18
N CYS A 103 21.97 3.17 -25.16
CA CYS A 103 23.38 3.55 -25.00
C CYS A 103 24.31 2.84 -26.00
N GLN A 104 24.99 3.62 -26.87
CA GLN A 104 25.97 3.11 -27.85
C GLN A 104 27.42 3.06 -27.33
N GLY A 105 27.63 3.34 -26.04
CA GLY A 105 28.97 3.20 -25.41
C GLY A 105 29.99 4.29 -25.72
N HIS A 106 29.58 5.47 -26.17
CA HIS A 106 30.50 6.58 -26.52
C HIS A 106 31.34 7.11 -25.36
N ARG A 107 30.94 6.87 -24.11
CA ARG A 107 31.65 7.32 -22.89
C ARG A 107 31.84 8.85 -22.78
N ALA A 108 31.13 9.65 -23.58
CA ALA A 108 31.15 11.10 -23.46
C ALA A 108 30.65 11.58 -22.09
N CYS A 109 29.66 10.89 -21.53
CA CYS A 109 29.14 11.11 -20.18
C CYS A 109 30.19 10.93 -19.08
N VAL A 110 31.07 9.93 -19.19
CA VAL A 110 32.18 9.69 -18.24
C VAL A 110 33.14 10.88 -18.26
N LYS A 111 33.50 11.37 -19.46
CA LYS A 111 34.38 12.56 -19.60
C LYS A 111 33.72 13.81 -19.00
N ALA A 112 32.43 14.00 -19.23
CA ALA A 112 31.69 15.14 -18.70
C ALA A 112 31.54 15.08 -17.16
N CYS A 113 31.54 13.86 -16.57
CA CYS A 113 31.39 13.62 -15.12
C CYS A 113 32.75 13.51 -14.39
N GLN A 114 33.87 13.81 -15.04
CA GLN A 114 35.21 13.58 -14.53
C GLN A 114 35.48 14.13 -13.13
N VAL A 115 34.90 15.30 -12.80
CA VAL A 115 35.09 15.96 -11.51
C VAL A 115 34.35 15.22 -10.37
N ALA A 116 33.13 14.79 -10.62
CA ALA A 116 32.32 14.07 -9.63
C ALA A 116 32.67 12.58 -9.55
N GLY A 117 33.15 11.99 -10.69
CA GLY A 117 33.47 10.56 -10.76
C GLY A 117 32.28 9.63 -10.51
N ALA A 118 31.07 10.14 -10.76
CA ALA A 118 29.84 9.40 -10.42
C ALA A 118 29.46 8.34 -11.45
N ILE A 119 30.13 8.27 -12.63
CA ILE A 119 29.77 7.33 -13.70
C ILE A 119 30.84 6.27 -13.88
N ASP A 120 30.50 5.02 -13.55
CA ASP A 120 31.34 3.85 -13.75
C ASP A 120 30.51 2.72 -14.38
N PHE A 121 30.86 2.35 -15.61
CA PHE A 121 30.23 1.25 -16.34
C PHE A 121 30.80 -0.13 -15.97
N GLN A 122 31.85 -0.18 -15.18
CA GLN A 122 32.45 -1.41 -14.66
C GLN A 122 31.94 -1.73 -13.24
N ARG A 123 31.09 -0.88 -12.70
CA ARG A 123 30.45 -1.12 -11.40
C ARG A 123 29.78 -2.49 -11.38
N ALA A 124 30.09 -3.27 -10.36
CA ALA A 124 29.47 -4.57 -10.18
C ALA A 124 27.94 -4.41 -10.05
N VAL A 125 27.21 -5.28 -10.74
CA VAL A 125 25.75 -5.34 -10.59
C VAL A 125 25.45 -6.21 -9.38
N GLU A 126 25.07 -5.58 -8.29
CA GLU A 126 24.75 -6.26 -7.04
C GLU A 126 23.24 -6.13 -6.75
N SER A 127 22.69 -7.18 -6.14
CA SER A 127 21.34 -7.12 -5.60
C SER A 127 21.42 -6.70 -4.15
N GLU A 128 20.77 -5.60 -3.84
CA GLU A 128 20.74 -4.98 -2.52
C GLU A 128 19.38 -5.17 -1.87
N SER A 129 19.35 -5.08 -0.54
CA SER A 129 18.11 -5.06 0.20
C SER A 129 18.17 -4.07 1.37
N ALA A 130 17.04 -3.40 1.63
CA ALA A 130 16.89 -2.51 2.77
C ALA A 130 15.49 -2.62 3.39
N GLN A 131 15.40 -2.30 4.67
CA GLN A 131 14.14 -2.33 5.41
C GLN A 131 13.66 -0.92 5.71
N PHE A 132 12.36 -0.73 5.50
CA PHE A 132 11.65 0.52 5.75
C PHE A 132 10.40 0.27 6.59
N ASP A 133 9.92 1.32 7.23
CA ASP A 133 8.70 1.26 8.01
C ASP A 133 7.50 1.75 7.22
N LEU A 134 7.74 2.66 6.28
CA LEU A 134 6.75 3.37 5.48
C LEU A 134 7.21 3.43 4.03
N VAL A 135 6.25 3.43 3.11
CA VAL A 135 6.51 3.61 1.68
C VAL A 135 5.55 4.64 1.10
N LEU A 136 6.10 5.62 0.39
CA LEU A 136 5.36 6.52 -0.48
C LEU A 136 5.74 6.25 -1.93
N ASP A 137 4.82 5.69 -2.69
CA ASP A 137 4.99 5.45 -4.12
C ASP A 137 4.39 6.60 -4.93
N MET A 138 5.26 7.42 -5.49
CA MET A 138 4.91 8.58 -6.31
C MET A 138 4.97 8.29 -7.80
N ARG A 139 5.20 7.04 -8.20
CA ARG A 139 5.20 6.67 -9.62
C ARG A 139 3.78 6.75 -10.19
N ARG A 140 3.70 6.87 -11.51
CA ARG A 140 2.41 6.84 -12.22
C ARG A 140 1.65 5.54 -11.91
N ALA A 141 0.33 5.59 -12.03
CA ALA A 141 -0.52 4.44 -11.74
C ALA A 141 -0.27 3.22 -12.64
N ASP A 142 0.25 3.46 -13.85
CA ASP A 142 0.61 2.48 -14.87
C ASP A 142 2.09 2.03 -14.78
N ALA A 143 2.86 2.54 -13.81
CA ALA A 143 4.25 2.19 -13.66
C ALA A 143 4.44 0.73 -13.24
N THR A 144 5.42 0.07 -13.86
CA THR A 144 5.83 -1.30 -13.51
C THR A 144 7.15 -1.27 -12.73
N PRO A 145 7.41 -2.24 -11.85
CA PRO A 145 6.47 -3.24 -11.38
C PRO A 145 5.37 -2.65 -10.48
N THR A 146 4.17 -3.24 -10.53
CA THR A 146 3.11 -2.99 -9.55
C THR A 146 3.36 -3.91 -8.37
N PHE A 147 3.69 -3.34 -7.21
CA PHE A 147 4.07 -4.17 -6.06
C PHE A 147 2.86 -4.75 -5.34
N LEU A 148 1.73 -4.06 -5.39
CA LEU A 148 0.49 -4.45 -4.70
C LEU A 148 -0.69 -4.18 -5.63
N GLN A 149 -1.28 -5.25 -6.16
CA GLN A 149 -2.30 -5.14 -7.21
C GLN A 149 -3.69 -4.80 -6.69
N HIS A 150 -4.09 -5.29 -5.51
CA HIS A 150 -5.49 -5.25 -5.07
C HIS A 150 -5.72 -4.62 -3.70
N ALA A 151 -4.82 -4.84 -2.73
CA ALA A 151 -4.96 -4.30 -1.39
C ALA A 151 -3.64 -3.75 -0.89
N LEU A 152 -3.59 -2.44 -0.68
CA LEU A 152 -2.40 -1.79 -0.13
C LEU A 152 -2.33 -2.05 1.37
N PRO A 153 -1.20 -2.58 1.90
CA PRO A 153 -1.02 -2.72 3.33
C PRO A 153 -0.93 -1.34 3.99
N GLN A 154 -1.25 -1.30 5.27
CA GLN A 154 -1.03 -0.09 6.06
C GLN A 154 0.44 0.35 5.96
N GLY A 155 0.68 1.65 5.84
CA GLY A 155 2.03 2.21 5.70
C GLY A 155 2.55 2.29 4.27
N TYR A 156 1.84 1.71 3.28
CA TYR A 156 2.12 1.93 1.86
C TYR A 156 1.09 2.92 1.31
N LEU A 157 1.54 4.08 0.89
CA LEU A 157 0.71 5.14 0.33
C LEU A 157 1.09 5.43 -1.11
N ARG A 158 0.11 5.79 -1.92
CA ARG A 158 0.32 6.28 -3.30
C ARG A 158 -0.13 7.72 -3.38
N SER A 159 0.72 8.58 -3.92
CA SER A 159 0.42 9.99 -4.13
C SER A 159 1.35 10.54 -5.21
N ASP A 160 0.88 11.52 -5.96
CA ASP A 160 1.73 12.29 -6.88
C ASP A 160 2.58 13.37 -6.16
N GLY A 161 2.53 13.42 -4.84
CA GLY A 161 3.21 14.39 -4.00
C GLY A 161 2.49 15.74 -3.86
N ARG A 162 1.40 15.96 -4.60
CA ARG A 162 0.56 17.17 -4.53
C ARG A 162 -0.58 17.06 -3.55
N ASP A 163 -0.95 15.84 -3.20
CA ASP A 163 -1.95 15.52 -2.18
C ASP A 163 -1.32 15.68 -0.78
N LEU A 164 -1.33 16.91 -0.31
CA LEU A 164 -0.77 17.27 1.00
C LEU A 164 -1.37 16.46 2.17
N PRO A 165 -2.68 16.16 2.24
CA PRO A 165 -3.24 15.29 3.27
C PRO A 165 -2.57 13.91 3.33
N THR A 166 -2.31 13.27 2.20
CA THR A 166 -1.60 11.97 2.15
C THR A 166 -0.16 12.10 2.62
N VAL A 167 0.54 13.17 2.23
CA VAL A 167 1.92 13.43 2.67
C VAL A 167 1.97 13.66 4.19
N LEU A 168 1.05 14.47 4.73
CA LEU A 168 0.99 14.74 6.18
C LEU A 168 0.62 13.50 6.98
N LYS A 169 -0.21 12.62 6.44
CA LYS A 169 -0.56 11.33 7.08
C LYS A 169 0.67 10.46 7.37
N LEU A 170 1.74 10.56 6.57
CA LEU A 170 3.00 9.84 6.84
C LEU A 170 3.58 10.21 8.21
N ARG A 171 3.49 11.46 8.61
CA ARG A 171 4.01 11.96 9.89
C ARG A 171 3.29 11.35 11.10
N GLU A 172 2.03 10.94 10.92
CA GLU A 172 1.20 10.32 11.95
C GLU A 172 1.48 8.82 12.10
N LEU A 173 2.23 8.21 11.15
CA LEU A 173 2.51 6.79 11.13
C LEU A 173 3.85 6.41 11.83
N VAL A 174 4.30 7.24 12.77
CA VAL A 174 5.42 6.96 13.65
C VAL A 174 4.91 6.51 15.01
N GLY A 175 5.47 5.45 15.58
CA GLY A 175 5.08 4.90 16.87
C GLY A 175 4.55 3.47 16.81
N GLU A 176 3.85 3.07 17.85
CA GLU A 176 3.22 1.76 17.96
C GLU A 176 1.77 1.83 17.50
N PHE A 177 1.36 0.84 16.71
CA PHE A 177 0.00 0.75 16.18
C PHE A 177 -0.61 -0.61 16.49
N GLU A 178 -1.74 -0.60 17.17
CA GLU A 178 -2.55 -1.79 17.36
C GLU A 178 -3.41 -2.04 16.12
N LYS A 179 -3.36 -3.27 15.61
CA LYS A 179 -4.19 -3.72 14.50
C LYS A 179 -5.12 -4.81 14.96
N PRO A 180 -6.44 -4.68 14.78
CA PRO A 180 -7.37 -5.74 15.14
C PRO A 180 -7.08 -7.03 14.39
N LYS A 181 -7.21 -8.16 15.06
CA LYS A 181 -7.20 -9.46 14.41
C LYS A 181 -8.60 -9.73 13.84
N PHE A 182 -8.74 -9.56 12.52
CA PHE A 182 -10.03 -9.62 11.84
C PHE A 182 -10.59 -11.03 11.64
N PHE A 183 -9.82 -12.08 11.91
CA PHE A 183 -10.18 -13.47 11.64
C PHE A 183 -9.89 -14.37 12.83
N GLU A 184 -10.68 -15.43 12.92
CA GLU A 184 -10.40 -16.60 13.77
C GLU A 184 -10.25 -17.83 12.87
N TYR A 185 -9.21 -18.63 13.11
CA TYR A 185 -8.94 -19.85 12.36
C TYR A 185 -8.96 -21.09 13.26
N LYS A 186 -9.84 -22.04 12.95
CA LYS A 186 -10.03 -23.30 13.64
C LYS A 186 -9.46 -24.46 12.83
N GLN A 187 -8.17 -24.76 13.02
CA GLN A 187 -7.46 -25.78 12.25
C GLN A 187 -8.18 -27.12 12.19
N LYS A 188 -8.81 -27.55 13.30
CA LYS A 188 -9.54 -28.84 13.39
C LYS A 188 -10.71 -28.96 12.41
N LEU A 189 -11.29 -27.84 11.97
CA LEU A 189 -12.39 -27.80 11.02
C LEU A 189 -11.92 -27.65 9.58
N CYS A 190 -10.65 -27.26 9.37
CA CYS A 190 -10.15 -26.89 8.07
C CYS A 190 -9.94 -28.08 7.15
N ALA A 191 -10.58 -28.05 5.98
CA ALA A 191 -10.43 -29.08 4.95
C ALA A 191 -9.02 -29.14 4.32
N HIS A 192 -8.24 -28.05 4.44
CA HIS A 192 -6.83 -28.01 4.02
C HIS A 192 -5.93 -28.86 4.92
N SER A 193 -6.31 -29.03 6.19
CA SER A 193 -5.45 -29.61 7.25
C SER A 193 -5.79 -31.05 7.62
N ARG A 194 -6.86 -31.62 7.03
CA ARG A 194 -7.50 -32.83 7.59
C ARG A 194 -6.87 -34.15 7.20
N ASN A 195 -6.21 -34.26 6.04
CA ASN A 195 -5.86 -35.56 5.46
C ASN A 195 -4.44 -35.66 4.93
N ALA A 196 -3.47 -34.93 5.47
CA ALA A 196 -2.09 -34.94 5.01
C ALA A 196 -1.90 -34.60 3.50
N THR A 197 -2.94 -34.14 2.85
CA THR A 197 -2.93 -33.67 1.46
C THR A 197 -3.36 -32.23 1.40
N VAL A 198 -2.76 -31.44 0.51
CA VAL A 198 -3.21 -30.08 0.23
C VAL A 198 -4.60 -30.19 -0.37
N GLY A 199 -5.61 -29.92 0.45
CA GLY A 199 -7.01 -29.97 0.07
C GLY A 199 -7.53 -28.62 -0.40
N CYS A 200 -8.51 -28.04 0.33
CA CYS A 200 -9.13 -26.78 -0.01
C CYS A 200 -8.15 -25.60 0.03
N SER A 201 -8.07 -24.80 -1.03
CA SER A 201 -7.26 -23.56 -1.11
C SER A 201 -8.10 -22.27 -1.18
N ALA A 202 -9.44 -22.37 -1.12
CA ALA A 202 -10.35 -21.28 -1.42
C ALA A 202 -10.04 -19.95 -0.69
N CYS A 203 -9.68 -20.01 0.59
CA CYS A 203 -9.32 -18.80 1.35
C CYS A 203 -7.96 -18.23 0.94
N VAL A 204 -7.03 -19.06 0.47
CA VAL A 204 -5.72 -18.62 -0.05
C VAL A 204 -5.94 -17.91 -1.38
N ASP A 205 -6.70 -18.53 -2.28
CA ASP A 205 -6.91 -18.06 -3.65
C ASP A 205 -7.71 -16.74 -3.71
N ILE A 206 -8.65 -16.54 -2.77
CA ILE A 206 -9.48 -15.31 -2.72
C ILE A 206 -8.76 -14.13 -2.05
N CYS A 207 -7.65 -14.35 -1.36
CA CYS A 207 -7.02 -13.32 -0.56
C CYS A 207 -6.23 -12.31 -1.41
N SER A 208 -6.85 -11.20 -1.78
CA SER A 208 -6.23 -10.14 -2.56
C SER A 208 -5.06 -9.42 -1.83
N ALA A 209 -4.98 -9.55 -0.51
CA ALA A 209 -3.87 -9.02 0.27
C ALA A 209 -2.71 -10.03 0.45
N GLU A 210 -2.83 -11.23 -0.14
CA GLU A 210 -1.85 -12.32 0.01
C GLU A 210 -1.47 -12.64 1.46
N ALA A 211 -2.41 -12.32 2.37
CA ALA A 211 -2.21 -12.51 3.79
C ALA A 211 -2.31 -13.99 4.22
N ILE A 212 -2.81 -14.85 3.36
CA ILE A 212 -3.09 -16.26 3.66
C ILE A 212 -2.18 -17.15 2.82
N SER A 213 -1.48 -18.05 3.47
CA SER A 213 -0.58 -19.00 2.81
C SER A 213 -0.77 -20.42 3.34
N SER A 214 -0.29 -21.41 2.56
CA SER A 214 -0.28 -22.81 2.95
C SER A 214 1.06 -23.18 3.57
N ASP A 215 1.07 -23.57 4.84
CA ASP A 215 2.20 -24.22 5.49
C ASP A 215 2.13 -25.74 5.20
N LYS A 216 2.76 -26.15 4.10
CA LYS A 216 2.77 -27.55 3.66
C LYS A 216 3.41 -28.49 4.69
N ALA A 217 4.42 -28.02 5.42
CA ALA A 217 5.14 -28.84 6.39
C ALA A 217 4.27 -29.19 7.61
N ARG A 218 3.43 -28.25 8.04
CA ARG A 218 2.50 -28.42 9.17
C ARG A 218 1.08 -28.68 8.73
N GLN A 219 0.83 -28.77 7.42
CA GLN A 219 -0.48 -29.04 6.82
C GLN A 219 -1.58 -28.11 7.38
N ARG A 220 -1.30 -26.84 7.37
CA ARG A 220 -2.24 -25.83 7.88
C ARG A 220 -2.21 -24.58 7.02
N VAL A 221 -3.27 -23.81 7.13
CA VAL A 221 -3.31 -22.45 6.61
C VAL A 221 -2.70 -21.52 7.67
N VAL A 222 -1.87 -20.59 7.21
CA VAL A 222 -1.28 -19.54 8.04
C VAL A 222 -1.77 -18.19 7.53
N VAL A 223 -2.21 -17.36 8.45
CA VAL A 223 -2.67 -15.99 8.13
C VAL A 223 -1.72 -15.00 8.78
N ASN A 224 -1.17 -14.10 7.96
CA ASN A 224 -0.40 -12.97 8.46
C ASN A 224 -1.37 -11.82 8.86
N PRO A 225 -1.52 -11.52 10.17
CA PRO A 225 -2.45 -10.50 10.62
C PRO A 225 -2.04 -9.09 10.15
N ASN A 226 -0.73 -8.86 9.91
CA ASN A 226 -0.24 -7.55 9.49
C ASN A 226 -0.59 -7.24 8.03
N LEU A 227 -0.66 -8.24 7.16
CA LEU A 227 -1.12 -8.09 5.79
C LEU A 227 -2.65 -8.08 5.67
N CYS A 228 -3.36 -8.75 6.58
CA CYS A 228 -4.81 -8.85 6.54
C CYS A 228 -5.47 -7.47 6.62
N VAL A 229 -6.26 -7.11 5.61
CA VAL A 229 -6.99 -5.82 5.54
C VAL A 229 -8.40 -5.89 6.11
N GLY A 230 -8.82 -7.03 6.66
CA GLY A 230 -10.13 -7.19 7.29
C GLY A 230 -11.31 -7.25 6.32
N CYS A 231 -11.09 -7.56 5.04
CA CYS A 231 -12.16 -7.59 4.04
C CYS A 231 -13.18 -8.72 4.22
N GLY A 232 -12.85 -9.78 4.97
CA GLY A 232 -13.75 -10.89 5.25
C GLY A 232 -13.97 -11.89 4.10
N ALA A 233 -13.41 -11.67 2.90
CA ALA A 233 -13.63 -12.53 1.74
C ALA A 233 -13.28 -14.01 2.02
N CYS A 234 -12.26 -14.28 2.80
CA CYS A 234 -11.87 -15.65 3.17
C CYS A 234 -12.92 -16.39 4.00
N THR A 235 -13.75 -15.67 4.75
CA THR A 235 -14.82 -16.27 5.56
C THR A 235 -16.02 -16.67 4.71
N THR A 236 -16.31 -15.94 3.64
CA THR A 236 -17.44 -16.22 2.75
C THR A 236 -17.21 -17.46 1.88
N VAL A 237 -15.97 -17.81 1.58
CA VAL A 237 -15.62 -18.97 0.73
C VAL A 237 -15.23 -20.20 1.53
N CYS A 238 -15.18 -20.13 2.87
CA CYS A 238 -14.78 -21.26 3.70
C CYS A 238 -15.92 -22.28 3.86
N PRO A 239 -15.86 -23.47 3.21
CA PRO A 239 -16.97 -24.41 3.20
C PRO A 239 -17.22 -25.09 4.54
N THR A 240 -16.24 -25.02 5.46
CA THR A 240 -16.31 -25.71 6.77
C THR A 240 -16.49 -24.76 7.94
N GLY A 241 -16.53 -23.45 7.70
CA GLY A 241 -16.53 -22.45 8.78
C GLY A 241 -15.26 -22.46 9.63
N ALA A 242 -14.16 -23.02 9.13
CA ALA A 242 -12.87 -23.00 9.82
C ALA A 242 -12.26 -21.58 9.89
N MET A 243 -12.59 -20.74 8.93
CA MET A 243 -12.21 -19.33 8.89
C MET A 243 -13.46 -18.48 9.17
N THR A 244 -13.45 -17.73 10.26
CA THR A 244 -14.57 -16.87 10.67
C THR A 244 -14.10 -15.44 10.90
N TYR A 245 -15.01 -14.49 10.74
CA TYR A 245 -14.72 -13.09 11.03
C TYR A 245 -14.73 -12.84 12.54
N ALA A 246 -13.74 -12.10 13.05
CA ALA A 246 -13.53 -11.94 14.48
C ALA A 246 -13.64 -10.51 14.99
N TYR A 247 -13.74 -9.51 14.09
CA TYR A 247 -13.79 -8.12 14.51
C TYR A 247 -14.68 -7.24 13.60
N PRO A 248 -15.89 -6.89 14.07
CA PRO A 248 -16.52 -7.39 15.28
C PRO A 248 -16.97 -8.86 15.14
N PRO A 249 -17.09 -9.63 16.24
CA PRO A 249 -17.63 -10.99 16.21
C PRO A 249 -19.08 -11.00 15.70
N ALA A 250 -19.47 -12.05 14.97
CA ALA A 250 -20.82 -12.21 14.42
C ALA A 250 -21.93 -12.14 15.52
N ALA A 251 -21.65 -12.68 16.70
CA ALA A 251 -22.56 -12.64 17.83
C ALA A 251 -22.83 -11.20 18.31
N GLU A 252 -21.81 -10.36 18.34
CA GLU A 252 -21.93 -8.94 18.72
C GLU A 252 -22.73 -8.16 17.68
N GLN A 253 -22.48 -8.39 16.40
CA GLN A 253 -23.27 -7.81 15.31
C GLN A 253 -24.73 -8.24 15.39
N GLY A 254 -25.00 -9.51 15.62
CA GLY A 254 -26.34 -10.03 15.82
C GLY A 254 -27.07 -9.37 17.01
N GLN A 255 -26.37 -9.18 18.12
CA GLN A 255 -26.91 -8.50 19.29
C GLN A 255 -27.21 -7.02 19.00
N ARG A 256 -26.35 -6.34 18.25
CA ARG A 256 -26.55 -4.95 17.79
C ARG A 256 -27.82 -4.85 16.92
N PHE A 257 -27.99 -5.73 15.94
CA PHE A 257 -29.19 -5.73 15.10
C PHE A 257 -30.45 -6.00 15.91
N LYS A 258 -30.40 -6.99 16.80
CA LYS A 258 -31.51 -7.30 17.69
C LYS A 258 -31.89 -6.09 18.55
N THR A 259 -30.93 -5.41 19.14
CA THR A 259 -31.17 -4.22 19.97
C THR A 259 -31.80 -3.09 19.16
N LEU A 260 -31.28 -2.79 17.97
CA LEU A 260 -31.84 -1.76 17.09
C LEU A 260 -33.30 -2.04 16.73
N LEU A 261 -33.57 -3.27 16.26
CA LEU A 261 -34.92 -3.68 15.85
C LEU A 261 -35.91 -3.69 17.02
N SER A 262 -35.48 -4.21 18.18
CA SER A 262 -36.36 -4.21 19.37
C SER A 262 -36.63 -2.83 19.90
N THR A 263 -35.67 -1.93 19.90
CA THR A 263 -35.85 -0.53 20.30
C THR A 263 -36.80 0.20 19.36
N TYR A 264 -36.61 0.00 18.03
CA TYR A 264 -37.52 0.58 17.04
C TYR A 264 -38.97 0.11 17.20
N ALA A 265 -39.14 -1.20 17.40
CA ALA A 265 -40.47 -1.78 17.62
C ALA A 265 -41.09 -1.28 18.93
N ALA A 266 -40.33 -1.19 20.02
CA ALA A 266 -40.81 -0.64 21.32
C ALA A 266 -41.22 0.83 21.22
N ALA A 267 -40.60 1.60 20.34
CA ALA A 267 -40.99 2.98 20.02
C ALA A 267 -42.23 3.08 19.09
N GLY A 268 -42.90 1.97 18.76
CA GLY A 268 -44.08 1.92 17.89
C GLY A 268 -43.76 1.83 16.40
N GLY A 269 -42.51 1.62 16.01
CA GLY A 269 -42.11 1.43 14.64
C GLY A 269 -42.59 0.11 14.08
N LYS A 270 -42.95 0.08 12.77
CA LYS A 270 -43.43 -1.10 12.04
C LYS A 270 -42.55 -1.34 10.82
N ASP A 271 -42.52 -2.60 10.38
CA ASP A 271 -41.88 -3.04 9.12
C ASP A 271 -40.42 -2.53 8.97
N ALA A 272 -39.64 -2.64 10.05
CA ALA A 272 -38.24 -2.19 10.07
C ALA A 272 -37.41 -2.85 8.99
N VAL A 273 -36.64 -2.04 8.26
CA VAL A 273 -35.68 -2.50 7.26
C VAL A 273 -34.27 -2.04 7.65
N LEU A 274 -33.31 -2.95 7.78
CA LEU A 274 -31.93 -2.58 8.00
C LEU A 274 -31.24 -2.28 6.66
N LEU A 275 -30.66 -1.09 6.53
CA LEU A 275 -29.81 -0.70 5.42
C LEU A 275 -28.36 -0.85 5.86
N LEU A 276 -27.73 -1.97 5.46
CA LEU A 276 -26.32 -2.21 5.76
C LEU A 276 -25.46 -1.44 4.78
N HIS A 277 -24.52 -0.65 5.26
CA HIS A 277 -23.65 0.17 4.42
C HIS A 277 -22.20 0.20 4.92
N SER A 278 -21.25 0.50 4.02
CA SER A 278 -19.85 0.72 4.40
C SER A 278 -19.67 1.98 5.24
N GLN A 279 -18.64 2.02 6.08
CA GLN A 279 -18.34 3.18 6.92
C GLN A 279 -17.77 4.38 6.15
N GLU A 280 -17.28 4.19 4.93
CA GLU A 280 -16.75 5.27 4.09
C GLU A 280 -17.83 5.83 3.16
N ARG A 281 -17.89 5.31 1.94
CA ARG A 281 -18.82 5.82 0.90
C ARG A 281 -20.29 5.64 1.26
N GLY A 282 -20.62 4.51 1.90
CA GLY A 282 -21.98 4.25 2.33
C GLY A 282 -22.44 5.24 3.40
N GLN A 283 -21.58 5.57 4.36
CA GLN A 283 -21.88 6.57 5.38
C GLN A 283 -22.08 7.97 4.77
N ALA A 284 -21.26 8.35 3.80
CA ALA A 284 -21.41 9.61 3.09
C ALA A 284 -22.79 9.71 2.39
N LEU A 285 -23.18 8.63 1.68
CA LEU A 285 -24.49 8.56 1.04
C LEU A 285 -25.64 8.65 2.04
N VAL A 286 -25.57 7.92 3.16
CA VAL A 286 -26.59 7.97 4.23
C VAL A 286 -26.69 9.37 4.82
N ASN A 287 -25.58 10.07 5.01
CA ASN A 287 -25.59 11.45 5.49
C ASN A 287 -26.28 12.41 4.49
N GLU A 288 -26.03 12.24 3.18
CA GLU A 288 -26.70 13.03 2.14
C GLU A 288 -28.21 12.74 2.10
N LEU A 289 -28.62 11.48 2.21
CA LEU A 289 -30.03 11.10 2.31
C LEU A 289 -30.70 11.74 3.55
N GLY A 290 -29.98 11.76 4.69
CA GLY A 290 -30.46 12.42 5.91
C GLY A 290 -30.62 13.94 5.72
N ARG A 291 -29.71 14.62 5.04
CA ARG A 291 -29.83 16.04 4.69
C ARG A 291 -31.01 16.30 3.76
N ALA A 292 -31.18 15.45 2.73
CA ALA A 292 -32.30 15.53 1.81
C ALA A 292 -33.62 15.41 2.56
N ALA A 293 -33.73 14.48 3.51
CA ALA A 293 -34.91 14.31 4.34
C ALA A 293 -35.21 15.57 5.18
N GLN A 294 -34.19 16.17 5.82
CA GLN A 294 -34.36 17.43 6.59
C GLN A 294 -34.82 18.58 5.70
N LEU A 295 -34.33 18.65 4.48
CA LEU A 295 -34.72 19.70 3.51
C LEU A 295 -36.04 19.38 2.78
N LYS A 296 -36.69 18.26 3.12
CA LYS A 296 -37.95 17.79 2.50
C LYS A 296 -37.78 17.52 0.99
N VAL A 297 -36.57 17.18 0.56
CA VAL A 297 -36.28 16.75 -0.83
C VAL A 297 -36.64 15.27 -0.95
N ALA A 298 -37.40 14.93 -1.98
CA ALA A 298 -37.76 13.53 -2.24
C ALA A 298 -36.52 12.70 -2.55
N HIS A 299 -36.27 11.65 -1.75
CA HIS A 299 -35.10 10.75 -1.89
C HIS A 299 -35.50 9.27 -2.02
N GLY A 300 -36.79 8.96 -1.99
CA GLY A 300 -37.33 7.61 -2.22
C GLY A 300 -37.04 6.57 -1.11
N VAL A 301 -36.38 6.93 -0.02
CA VAL A 301 -36.11 6.03 1.10
C VAL A 301 -37.20 6.13 2.15
N PRO A 302 -37.93 5.04 2.48
CA PRO A 302 -38.95 5.03 3.50
C PRO A 302 -38.41 5.33 4.90
N ALA A 303 -39.26 5.87 5.74
CA ALA A 303 -38.92 6.28 7.13
C ALA A 303 -38.59 5.09 8.06
N ASN A 304 -39.00 3.89 7.70
CA ASN A 304 -38.74 2.64 8.44
C ASN A 304 -37.38 1.99 8.09
N VAL A 305 -36.55 2.64 7.27
CA VAL A 305 -35.19 2.20 6.94
C VAL A 305 -34.22 2.68 7.98
N ILE A 306 -33.58 1.73 8.67
CA ILE A 306 -32.60 1.99 9.73
C ILE A 306 -31.19 1.75 9.15
N PRO A 307 -30.37 2.79 8.96
CA PRO A 307 -29.02 2.63 8.45
C PRO A 307 -28.10 2.04 9.51
N VAL A 308 -27.27 1.09 9.13
CA VAL A 308 -26.28 0.43 10.00
C VAL A 308 -24.94 0.37 9.28
N GLY A 309 -23.98 1.14 9.77
CA GLY A 309 -22.61 1.11 9.27
C GLY A 309 -21.90 -0.17 9.69
N LEU A 310 -21.27 -0.84 8.72
CA LEU A 310 -20.45 -2.02 8.90
C LEU A 310 -19.01 -1.69 8.57
N TRP A 311 -18.06 -2.28 9.28
CA TRP A 311 -16.64 -2.18 8.95
C TRP A 311 -16.39 -2.67 7.51
N HIS A 312 -16.94 -3.85 7.20
CA HIS A 312 -16.96 -4.39 5.84
C HIS A 312 -18.24 -5.20 5.63
N PRO A 313 -18.88 -5.19 4.44
CA PRO A 313 -20.09 -5.95 4.16
C PRO A 313 -19.96 -7.46 4.44
N ALA A 314 -18.79 -8.06 4.18
CA ALA A 314 -18.53 -9.47 4.47
C ALA A 314 -18.42 -9.79 5.98
N SER A 315 -18.44 -8.79 6.87
CA SER A 315 -18.45 -9.01 8.33
C SER A 315 -19.80 -9.50 8.86
N THR A 316 -20.81 -9.61 8.03
CA THR A 316 -22.16 -10.06 8.39
C THR A 316 -22.46 -11.52 8.03
N GLY A 317 -21.59 -12.15 7.25
CA GLY A 317 -21.79 -13.50 6.72
C GLY A 317 -21.12 -14.60 7.48
#